data_684fb5d49d805d45d4da09051ba336b7
#
_entry.id   684fb5d49d805d45d4da09051ba336b7
#
_cell.length_a   1.000
_cell.length_b   1.000
_cell.length_c   1.000
_cell.angle_alpha   90.00
_cell.angle_beta   90.00
_cell.angle_gamma   90.00
#
_symmetry.space_group_name_H-M   'P 1'
#
loop_
_entity.id
_entity.type
_entity.pdbx_description
1 polymer ?
#
loop_
_entity_poly.entity_id
_entity_poly.type
_entity_poly.pdbx_seq_one_letter_code
_entity_poly.pdbx_strand_id
1 'polypeptide(L)'
;DIDFDSLRSINTDVIGWIYVEALDGVSYPVVKGTDNDQYLHMTYEKNYNFAGTIFIDYENKADFSDCNTLVYGHNMKNGTMFGQLKNFSKDDSAYNKSKYFWIFTPEKTYRYEIISAYTTAVNSDTYTLFKGPGQEFVDYMNKIVSYSDVKTTPGELGVDDKIVTLSTCTGNESTRYVVQGLSLIHISEPTRQADISY
;
A
#
# COMPACT_ATOMS: atom_id res chain seq x y z
N ASP A 1 19.08 -1.74 -4.83
CA ASP A 1 18.73 -0.36 -4.46
C ASP A 1 17.99 0.32 -5.60
N ILE A 2 16.98 1.11 -5.26
CA ILE A 2 16.18 1.86 -6.22
C ILE A 2 16.87 3.20 -6.50
N ASP A 3 17.12 3.49 -7.77
CA ASP A 3 17.70 4.78 -8.19
C ASP A 3 16.60 5.83 -8.37
N PHE A 4 16.21 6.45 -7.26
CA PHE A 4 15.16 7.47 -7.28
C PHE A 4 15.58 8.73 -8.03
N ASP A 5 16.86 9.08 -8.05
CA ASP A 5 17.32 10.24 -8.81
C ASP A 5 17.05 10.07 -10.30
N SER A 6 17.35 8.89 -10.85
CA SER A 6 17.04 8.57 -12.25
C SER A 6 15.53 8.56 -12.52
N LEU A 7 14.74 7.92 -11.66
CA LEU A 7 13.30 7.89 -11.82
C LEU A 7 12.69 9.29 -11.77
N ARG A 8 13.09 10.09 -10.80
CA ARG A 8 12.58 11.43 -10.61
C ARG A 8 13.08 12.42 -11.68
N SER A 9 14.19 12.12 -12.35
CA SER A 9 14.62 12.90 -13.51
C SER A 9 13.66 12.73 -14.69
N ILE A 10 12.97 11.60 -14.76
CA ILE A 10 11.96 11.33 -15.79
C ILE A 10 10.61 11.93 -15.37
N ASN A 11 10.22 11.72 -14.09
CA ASN A 11 8.94 12.20 -13.58
C ASN A 11 9.04 12.44 -12.06
N THR A 12 8.91 13.70 -11.64
CA THR A 12 8.95 14.04 -10.21
C THR A 12 7.76 13.55 -9.42
N ASP A 13 6.70 13.05 -10.08
CA ASP A 13 5.57 12.42 -9.41
C ASP A 13 5.92 11.04 -8.83
N VAL A 14 7.07 10.47 -9.19
CA VAL A 14 7.54 9.22 -8.58
C VAL A 14 7.91 9.50 -7.13
N ILE A 15 7.22 8.84 -6.21
CA ILE A 15 7.40 9.03 -4.76
C ILE A 15 7.93 7.79 -4.06
N GLY A 16 7.91 6.65 -4.73
CA GLY A 16 8.32 5.41 -4.09
C GLY A 16 8.38 4.24 -5.05
N TRP A 17 8.61 3.08 -4.47
CA TRP A 17 8.65 1.79 -5.16
C TRP A 17 8.04 0.74 -4.25
N ILE A 18 7.07 -0.02 -4.75
CA ILE A 18 6.44 -1.10 -3.99
C ILE A 18 7.01 -2.46 -4.38
N TYR A 19 7.23 -3.31 -3.39
CA TYR A 19 7.65 -4.70 -3.56
C TYR A 19 6.81 -5.59 -2.66
N VAL A 20 6.05 -6.52 -3.25
CA VAL A 20 5.26 -7.51 -2.50
C VAL A 20 5.95 -8.85 -2.61
N GLU A 21 6.62 -9.24 -1.55
CA GLU A 21 7.56 -10.37 -1.54
C GLU A 21 6.89 -11.70 -1.91
N ALA A 22 5.64 -11.92 -1.47
CA ALA A 22 4.92 -13.17 -1.72
C ALA A 22 4.42 -13.33 -3.15
N LEU A 23 4.37 -12.26 -3.94
CA LEU A 23 3.77 -12.26 -5.28
C LEU A 23 4.84 -12.01 -6.33
N ASP A 24 5.02 -12.97 -7.23
CA ASP A 24 6.05 -12.88 -8.28
C ASP A 24 5.84 -11.66 -9.17
N GLY A 25 6.91 -10.88 -9.34
CA GLY A 25 6.90 -9.74 -10.25
C GLY A 25 6.17 -8.49 -9.75
N VAL A 26 5.64 -8.48 -8.52
CA VAL A 26 5.03 -7.27 -7.96
C VAL A 26 6.12 -6.38 -7.38
N SER A 27 6.72 -5.59 -8.27
CA SER A 27 7.82 -4.68 -8.00
C SER A 27 7.69 -3.52 -8.98
N TYR A 28 7.17 -2.37 -8.52
CA TYR A 28 6.76 -1.26 -9.40
C TYR A 28 7.04 0.09 -8.79
N PRO A 29 7.32 1.12 -9.64
CA PRO A 29 7.32 2.50 -9.17
C PRO A 29 5.92 2.90 -8.71
N VAL A 30 5.89 3.81 -7.74
CA VAL A 30 4.66 4.40 -7.19
C VAL A 30 4.70 5.90 -7.43
N VAL A 31 3.58 6.43 -7.95
CA VAL A 31 3.46 7.86 -8.25
C VAL A 31 2.34 8.50 -7.43
N LYS A 32 2.38 9.82 -7.34
CA LYS A 32 1.26 10.63 -6.84
C LYS A 32 0.89 11.64 -7.90
N GLY A 33 -0.36 11.58 -8.38
CA GLY A 33 -0.90 12.51 -9.36
C GLY A 33 -1.64 13.68 -8.71
N THR A 34 -2.26 14.49 -9.57
CA THR A 34 -3.10 15.62 -9.15
C THR A 34 -4.52 15.20 -8.80
N ASP A 35 -4.92 14.02 -9.26
CA ASP A 35 -6.21 13.37 -8.98
C ASP A 35 -6.04 11.86 -9.08
N ASN A 36 -7.11 11.10 -8.88
CA ASN A 36 -7.08 9.64 -8.93
C ASN A 36 -7.31 9.07 -10.34
N ASP A 37 -7.42 9.92 -11.36
CA ASP A 37 -7.61 9.48 -12.74
C ASP A 37 -6.32 9.56 -13.57
N GLN A 38 -5.41 10.44 -13.20
CA GLN A 38 -4.22 10.76 -13.99
C GLN A 38 -3.41 9.53 -14.40
N TYR A 39 -3.18 8.61 -13.48
CA TYR A 39 -2.33 7.44 -13.71
C TYR A 39 -3.09 6.14 -13.95
N LEU A 40 -4.41 6.21 -14.13
CA LEU A 40 -5.19 5.02 -14.44
C LEU A 40 -4.71 4.32 -15.73
N HIS A 41 -4.32 5.11 -16.73
CA HIS A 41 -3.88 4.60 -18.04
C HIS A 41 -2.65 5.32 -18.56
N MET A 42 -1.79 5.77 -17.66
CA MET A 42 -0.54 6.45 -18.01
C MET A 42 0.62 5.85 -17.23
N THR A 43 1.72 5.58 -17.92
CA THR A 43 2.96 5.12 -17.29
C THR A 43 3.63 6.28 -16.55
N TYR A 44 4.60 5.97 -15.68
CA TYR A 44 5.39 7.01 -15.03
C TYR A 44 6.23 7.82 -16.03
N GLU A 45 6.45 7.28 -17.22
CA GLU A 45 7.12 7.99 -18.32
C GLU A 45 6.17 8.90 -19.09
N LYS A 46 4.90 8.99 -18.64
CA LYS A 46 3.83 9.82 -19.19
C LYS A 46 3.34 9.38 -20.57
N ASN A 47 3.45 8.09 -20.86
CA ASN A 47 2.91 7.47 -22.07
C ASN A 47 1.60 6.75 -21.74
N TYR A 48 0.68 6.73 -22.69
CA TYR A 48 -0.55 5.94 -22.52
C TYR A 48 -0.20 4.45 -22.41
N ASN A 49 -0.83 3.79 -21.45
CA ASN A 49 -0.83 2.34 -21.31
C ASN A 49 -2.02 1.94 -20.48
N PHE A 50 -2.81 0.97 -20.91
CA PHE A 50 -4.01 0.54 -20.19
C PHE A 50 -3.69 0.14 -18.74
N ALA A 51 -2.56 -0.50 -18.50
CA ALA A 51 -2.16 -0.94 -17.16
C ALA A 51 -1.90 0.23 -16.19
N GLY A 52 -1.58 1.40 -16.70
CA GLY A 52 -1.30 2.58 -15.90
C GLY A 52 -0.04 2.42 -15.04
N THR A 53 -0.02 3.12 -13.92
CA THR A 53 1.04 3.08 -12.91
C THR A 53 0.40 2.86 -11.55
N ILE A 54 1.09 2.20 -10.64
CA ILE A 54 0.66 2.14 -9.24
C ILE A 54 0.73 3.56 -8.67
N PHE A 55 -0.35 4.02 -8.06
CA PHE A 55 -0.41 5.38 -7.54
C PHE A 55 -1.09 5.44 -6.17
N ILE A 56 -0.71 6.43 -5.36
CA ILE A 56 -1.40 6.69 -4.11
C ILE A 56 -2.55 7.66 -4.33
N ASP A 57 -3.52 7.63 -3.41
CA ASP A 57 -4.62 8.57 -3.42
C ASP A 57 -4.08 10.01 -3.40
N TYR A 58 -4.64 10.88 -4.25
CA TYR A 58 -4.16 12.25 -4.36
C TYR A 58 -4.31 13.05 -3.05
N GLU A 59 -5.20 12.63 -2.16
CA GLU A 59 -5.39 13.25 -0.86
C GLU A 59 -4.36 12.79 0.18
N ASN A 60 -3.63 11.71 -0.07
CA ASN A 60 -2.59 11.24 0.82
C ASN A 60 -1.30 12.05 0.68
N LYS A 61 -0.56 12.15 1.77
CA LYS A 61 0.81 12.70 1.74
C LYS A 61 1.74 11.72 1.03
N ALA A 62 2.73 12.28 0.34
CA ALA A 62 3.65 11.49 -0.49
C ALA A 62 4.66 10.68 0.32
N ASP A 63 4.74 10.88 1.62
CA ASP A 63 5.75 10.26 2.50
C ASP A 63 5.23 9.09 3.33
N PHE A 64 3.99 8.65 3.08
CA PHE A 64 3.35 7.54 3.82
C PHE A 64 3.16 7.81 5.31
N SER A 65 3.09 9.09 5.70
CA SER A 65 2.92 9.49 7.10
C SER A 65 1.47 9.57 7.57
N ASP A 66 0.51 9.41 6.68
CA ASP A 66 -0.91 9.38 7.05
C ASP A 66 -1.27 8.11 7.81
N CYS A 67 -2.37 8.15 8.55
CA CYS A 67 -2.89 6.96 9.22
C CYS A 67 -3.11 5.81 8.24
N ASN A 68 -3.74 6.11 7.09
CA ASN A 68 -4.07 5.13 6.06
C ASN A 68 -3.70 5.71 4.69
N THR A 69 -2.64 5.20 4.07
CA THR A 69 -2.27 5.57 2.71
C THR A 69 -2.86 4.55 1.74
N LEU A 70 -3.69 5.03 0.83
CA LEU A 70 -4.35 4.20 -0.17
C LEU A 70 -3.47 4.10 -1.42
N VAL A 71 -3.19 2.88 -1.85
CA VAL A 71 -2.35 2.59 -3.03
C VAL A 71 -3.18 1.79 -4.03
N TYR A 72 -3.32 2.32 -5.23
CA TYR A 72 -4.17 1.75 -6.28
C TYR A 72 -3.36 1.15 -7.40
N GLY A 73 -3.84 0.03 -7.93
CA GLY A 73 -3.26 -0.60 -9.11
C GLY A 73 -4.28 -1.44 -9.87
N HIS A 74 -4.10 -1.54 -11.19
CA HIS A 74 -4.99 -2.35 -12.02
C HIS A 74 -4.89 -3.85 -11.70
N ASN A 75 -6.02 -4.51 -11.85
CA ASN A 75 -6.12 -5.95 -11.82
C ASN A 75 -5.98 -6.48 -13.25
N MET A 76 -4.74 -6.70 -13.69
CA MET A 76 -4.46 -7.18 -15.03
C MET A 76 -4.67 -8.69 -15.13
N LYS A 77 -5.34 -9.13 -16.21
CA LYS A 77 -5.61 -10.55 -16.45
C LYS A 77 -4.35 -11.39 -16.55
N ASN A 78 -3.25 -10.80 -17.03
CA ASN A 78 -1.96 -11.51 -17.12
C ASN A 78 -1.20 -11.57 -15.79
N GLY A 79 -1.79 -11.11 -14.69
CA GLY A 79 -1.20 -11.15 -13.37
C GLY A 79 -0.23 -10.02 -13.05
N THR A 80 -0.02 -9.06 -13.96
CA THR A 80 0.82 -7.89 -13.69
C THR A 80 0.07 -6.85 -12.88
N MET A 81 0.78 -5.81 -12.47
CA MET A 81 0.28 -4.75 -11.58
C MET A 81 -0.25 -5.38 -10.28
N PHE A 82 -1.51 -5.15 -9.91
CA PHE A 82 -2.11 -5.77 -8.72
C PHE A 82 -2.99 -6.98 -9.05
N GLY A 83 -2.82 -7.56 -10.24
CA GLY A 83 -3.59 -8.72 -10.67
C GLY A 83 -3.44 -9.97 -9.80
N GLN A 84 -2.35 -10.06 -9.02
CA GLN A 84 -2.10 -11.20 -8.13
C GLN A 84 -2.52 -10.95 -6.68
N LEU A 85 -2.93 -9.74 -6.30
CA LEU A 85 -3.25 -9.45 -4.89
C LEU A 85 -4.25 -10.44 -4.29
N LYS A 86 -5.27 -10.81 -5.05
CA LYS A 86 -6.32 -11.75 -4.60
C LYS A 86 -5.80 -13.15 -4.27
N ASN A 87 -4.55 -13.46 -4.64
CA ASN A 87 -3.95 -14.74 -4.28
C ASN A 87 -3.80 -14.90 -2.76
N PHE A 88 -3.77 -13.80 -2.01
CA PHE A 88 -3.78 -13.86 -0.54
C PHE A 88 -5.07 -14.45 0.01
N SER A 89 -6.20 -14.37 -0.72
CA SER A 89 -7.48 -14.96 -0.29
C SER A 89 -7.79 -16.28 -0.96
N LYS A 90 -6.95 -16.74 -1.89
CA LYS A 90 -7.16 -18.01 -2.60
C LYS A 90 -6.90 -19.21 -1.69
N ASP A 91 -5.77 -19.15 -0.98
CA ASP A 91 -5.34 -20.11 0.02
C ASP A 91 -4.25 -19.46 0.88
N ASP A 92 -3.65 -20.19 1.80
CA ASP A 92 -2.66 -19.65 2.71
C ASP A 92 -1.25 -19.56 2.10
N SER A 93 -1.05 -20.03 0.86
CA SER A 93 0.32 -20.18 0.30
C SER A 93 1.05 -18.85 0.16
N ALA A 94 0.39 -17.80 -0.33
CA ALA A 94 1.02 -16.50 -0.48
C ALA A 94 1.40 -15.91 0.89
N TYR A 95 0.48 -15.93 1.83
CA TYR A 95 0.74 -15.41 3.19
C TYR A 95 1.84 -16.20 3.89
N ASN A 96 1.88 -17.51 3.71
CA ASN A 96 2.91 -18.37 4.29
C ASN A 96 4.27 -18.17 3.64
N LYS A 97 4.30 -17.78 2.35
CA LYS A 97 5.55 -17.43 1.65
C LYS A 97 6.16 -16.17 2.24
N SER A 98 5.35 -15.11 2.42
CA SER A 98 5.74 -13.91 3.14
C SER A 98 4.50 -13.10 3.53
N LYS A 99 4.47 -12.63 4.77
CA LYS A 99 3.44 -11.72 5.26
C LYS A 99 3.85 -10.24 5.17
N TYR A 100 4.94 -9.95 4.46
CA TYR A 100 5.49 -8.58 4.37
C TYR A 100 5.43 -8.04 2.96
N PHE A 101 5.22 -6.73 2.86
CA PHE A 101 5.55 -5.98 1.66
C PHE A 101 6.34 -4.73 2.03
N TRP A 102 6.99 -4.15 1.04
CA TRP A 102 7.94 -3.06 1.23
C TRP A 102 7.55 -1.87 0.37
N ILE A 103 7.73 -0.67 0.92
CA ILE A 103 7.68 0.56 0.16
C ILE A 103 8.98 1.30 0.38
N PHE A 104 9.72 1.47 -0.70
CA PHE A 104 10.95 2.23 -0.71
C PHE A 104 10.60 3.66 -1.11
N THR A 105 11.15 4.65 -0.41
CA THR A 105 11.05 6.06 -0.78
C THR A 105 12.45 6.64 -0.90
N PRO A 106 12.61 7.85 -1.47
CA PRO A 106 13.94 8.46 -1.54
C PRO A 106 14.62 8.60 -0.18
N GLU A 107 13.86 8.71 0.89
CA GLU A 107 14.39 8.99 2.22
C GLU A 107 14.35 7.81 3.17
N LYS A 108 13.38 6.90 3.01
CA LYS A 108 13.15 5.80 3.96
C LYS A 108 12.71 4.53 3.24
N THR A 109 12.96 3.41 3.89
CA THR A 109 12.40 2.11 3.52
C THR A 109 11.39 1.71 4.58
N TYR A 110 10.16 1.41 4.15
CA TYR A 110 9.10 0.96 5.03
C TYR A 110 8.82 -0.51 4.81
N ARG A 111 8.75 -1.27 5.89
CA ARG A 111 8.28 -2.65 5.87
C ARG A 111 6.89 -2.70 6.48
N TYR A 112 5.97 -3.37 5.79
CA TYR A 112 4.59 -3.53 6.25
C TYR A 112 4.29 -4.99 6.50
N GLU A 113 3.68 -5.27 7.65
CA GLU A 113 3.15 -6.61 7.94
C GLU A 113 1.68 -6.64 7.52
N ILE A 114 1.31 -7.62 6.69
CA ILE A 114 -0.08 -7.80 6.25
C ILE A 114 -0.93 -8.18 7.45
N ILE A 115 -1.95 -7.38 7.74
CA ILE A 115 -2.87 -7.60 8.84
C ILE A 115 -4.28 -7.93 8.36
N SER A 116 -4.59 -7.72 7.08
CA SER A 116 -5.92 -8.00 6.54
C SER A 116 -5.89 -8.10 5.02
N ALA A 117 -6.70 -8.99 4.45
CA ALA A 117 -6.88 -9.13 3.02
C ALA A 117 -8.31 -9.61 2.75
N TYR A 118 -9.09 -8.84 1.98
CA TYR A 118 -10.52 -9.12 1.78
C TYR A 118 -11.10 -8.35 0.60
N THR A 119 -12.31 -8.75 0.18
CA THR A 119 -13.11 -8.01 -0.80
C THR A 119 -14.04 -7.05 -0.07
N THR A 120 -14.16 -5.83 -0.57
CA THR A 120 -14.98 -4.78 0.03
C THR A 120 -15.74 -4.00 -1.03
N ALA A 121 -16.81 -3.32 -0.63
CA ALA A 121 -17.54 -2.41 -1.52
C ALA A 121 -16.67 -1.20 -1.87
N VAL A 122 -16.84 -0.69 -3.08
CA VAL A 122 -16.08 0.46 -3.60
C VAL A 122 -16.23 1.70 -2.72
N ASN A 123 -17.34 1.83 -2.00
CA ASN A 123 -17.64 2.99 -1.15
C ASN A 123 -17.63 2.64 0.34
N SER A 124 -16.96 1.57 0.72
CA SER A 124 -16.91 1.15 2.12
C SER A 124 -16.01 2.04 2.98
N ASP A 125 -16.13 1.87 4.30
CA ASP A 125 -15.30 2.56 5.27
C ASP A 125 -13.83 2.14 5.23
N THR A 126 -13.49 1.08 4.51
CA THR A 126 -12.11 0.66 4.24
C THR A 126 -11.25 1.81 3.74
N TYR A 127 -11.84 2.72 2.95
CA TYR A 127 -11.14 3.83 2.31
C TYR A 127 -11.09 5.11 3.14
N THR A 128 -11.40 5.04 4.42
CA THR A 128 -11.31 6.19 5.33
C THR A 128 -9.85 6.60 5.51
N LEU A 129 -9.54 7.88 5.34
CA LEU A 129 -8.17 8.38 5.45
C LEU A 129 -7.77 8.69 6.90
N PHE A 130 -8.69 9.18 7.68
CA PHE A 130 -8.49 9.73 9.02
C PHE A 130 -7.64 11.02 9.01
N LYS A 131 -8.04 11.99 9.81
CA LYS A 131 -7.33 13.27 9.88
C LYS A 131 -6.09 13.21 10.75
N GLY A 132 -6.01 12.23 11.66
CA GLY A 132 -4.88 12.07 12.55
C GLY A 132 -5.06 10.88 13.49
N PRO A 133 -4.06 10.62 14.34
CA PRO A 133 -4.09 9.53 15.30
C PRO A 133 -5.28 9.64 16.26
N GLY A 134 -5.78 8.52 16.72
CA GLY A 134 -6.86 8.49 17.68
C GLY A 134 -7.51 7.13 17.81
N GLN A 135 -8.46 7.03 18.74
CA GLN A 135 -9.16 5.79 19.02
C GLN A 135 -10.01 5.32 17.84
N GLU A 136 -10.57 6.25 17.06
CA GLU A 136 -11.34 5.89 15.88
C GLU A 136 -10.52 5.08 14.88
N PHE A 137 -9.24 5.44 14.71
CA PHE A 137 -8.34 4.71 13.82
C PHE A 137 -8.00 3.33 14.41
N VAL A 138 -7.77 3.23 15.70
CA VAL A 138 -7.55 1.94 16.37
C VAL A 138 -8.76 1.02 16.18
N ASP A 139 -9.96 1.54 16.40
CA ASP A 139 -11.20 0.79 16.23
C ASP A 139 -11.36 0.33 14.77
N TYR A 140 -11.02 1.19 13.82
CA TYR A 140 -11.00 0.86 12.41
C TYR A 140 -10.01 -0.29 12.12
N MET A 141 -8.79 -0.20 12.64
CA MET A 141 -7.79 -1.26 12.40
C MET A 141 -8.24 -2.61 12.95
N ASN A 142 -8.81 -2.63 14.15
CA ASN A 142 -9.34 -3.85 14.72
C ASN A 142 -10.49 -4.42 13.88
N LYS A 143 -11.33 -3.54 13.36
CA LYS A 143 -12.45 -3.92 12.51
C LYS A 143 -11.99 -4.55 11.20
N ILE A 144 -11.02 -3.93 10.50
CA ILE A 144 -10.54 -4.45 9.22
C ILE A 144 -9.79 -5.78 9.38
N VAL A 145 -9.12 -5.99 10.51
CA VAL A 145 -8.52 -7.30 10.81
C VAL A 145 -9.61 -8.37 10.88
N SER A 146 -10.78 -8.05 11.43
CA SER A 146 -11.88 -9.00 11.50
C SER A 146 -12.49 -9.35 10.14
N TYR A 147 -12.28 -8.52 9.12
CA TYR A 147 -12.76 -8.77 7.76
C TYR A 147 -11.86 -9.72 6.96
N SER A 148 -10.67 -9.98 7.44
CA SER A 148 -9.65 -10.69 6.66
C SER A 148 -10.06 -12.11 6.30
N ASP A 149 -9.88 -12.47 5.02
CA ASP A 149 -10.02 -13.84 4.55
C ASP A 149 -8.84 -14.70 5.01
N VAL A 150 -7.69 -14.06 5.24
CA VAL A 150 -6.48 -14.70 5.74
C VAL A 150 -6.41 -14.48 7.25
N LYS A 151 -6.17 -15.55 8.00
CA LYS A 151 -5.96 -15.41 9.44
C LYS A 151 -4.60 -14.79 9.70
N THR A 152 -4.62 -13.58 10.26
CA THR A 152 -3.42 -12.85 10.64
C THR A 152 -3.31 -12.76 12.15
N THR A 153 -2.11 -12.47 12.65
CA THR A 153 -1.86 -12.36 14.09
C THR A 153 -1.11 -11.06 14.37
N PRO A 154 -1.75 -9.90 14.10
CA PRO A 154 -1.12 -8.63 14.44
C PRO A 154 -0.98 -8.53 15.95
N GLY A 155 0.06 -7.83 16.41
CA GLY A 155 0.17 -7.46 17.81
C GLY A 155 -0.88 -6.43 18.20
N GLU A 156 -0.73 -5.84 19.38
CA GLU A 156 -1.61 -4.78 19.83
C GLU A 156 -1.50 -3.57 18.89
N LEU A 157 -2.66 -3.06 18.44
CA LEU A 157 -2.74 -1.93 17.55
C LEU A 157 -2.93 -0.65 18.35
N GLY A 158 -2.11 0.37 18.07
CA GLY A 158 -2.08 1.61 18.84
C GLY A 158 -2.43 2.84 18.01
N VAL A 159 -2.66 3.96 18.69
CA VAL A 159 -3.12 5.21 18.07
C VAL A 159 -2.12 5.80 17.09
N ASP A 160 -0.82 5.53 17.26
CA ASP A 160 0.25 6.06 16.41
C ASP A 160 0.65 5.12 15.28
N ASP A 161 -0.03 4.00 15.13
CA ASP A 161 0.22 3.08 14.03
C ASP A 161 -0.15 3.72 12.69
N LYS A 162 0.49 3.24 11.63
CA LYS A 162 0.24 3.66 10.26
C LYS A 162 0.00 2.42 9.43
N ILE A 163 -0.93 2.51 8.49
CA ILE A 163 -1.19 1.42 7.55
C ILE A 163 -1.12 1.90 6.11
N VAL A 164 -0.93 0.95 5.23
CA VAL A 164 -1.09 1.11 3.78
C VAL A 164 -2.17 0.13 3.33
N THR A 165 -3.10 0.62 2.54
CA THR A 165 -4.15 -0.19 1.91
C THR A 165 -3.84 -0.30 0.42
N LEU A 166 -3.48 -1.52 -0.03
CA LEU A 166 -3.34 -1.82 -1.46
C LEU A 166 -4.72 -2.20 -1.99
N SER A 167 -5.15 -1.57 -3.08
CA SER A 167 -6.50 -1.75 -3.61
C SER A 167 -6.48 -2.01 -5.11
N THR A 168 -7.29 -2.96 -5.56
CA THR A 168 -7.44 -3.29 -6.98
C THR A 168 -8.86 -3.73 -7.30
N CYS A 169 -9.22 -3.67 -8.57
CA CYS A 169 -10.54 -4.11 -9.05
C CYS A 169 -10.70 -5.63 -8.91
N THR A 170 -11.93 -6.08 -8.73
CA THR A 170 -12.26 -7.51 -8.65
C THR A 170 -12.79 -8.08 -9.98
N GLY A 171 -13.07 -7.21 -10.95
CA GLY A 171 -13.85 -7.56 -12.14
C GLY A 171 -15.32 -7.19 -12.00
N ASN A 172 -15.77 -6.81 -10.82
CA ASN A 172 -17.10 -6.26 -10.55
C ASN A 172 -16.92 -4.79 -10.15
N GLU A 173 -17.61 -3.87 -10.82
CA GLU A 173 -17.45 -2.42 -10.59
C GLU A 173 -17.84 -1.98 -9.17
N SER A 174 -18.70 -2.73 -8.50
CA SER A 174 -19.17 -2.39 -7.16
C SER A 174 -18.23 -2.84 -6.04
N THR A 175 -17.22 -3.66 -6.34
CA THR A 175 -16.31 -4.20 -5.34
C THR A 175 -14.86 -3.99 -5.70
N ARG A 176 -14.02 -4.04 -4.65
CA ARG A 176 -12.57 -3.96 -4.73
C ARG A 176 -11.94 -5.04 -3.85
N TYR A 177 -10.75 -5.45 -4.21
CA TYR A 177 -9.95 -6.33 -3.36
C TYR A 177 -8.85 -5.51 -2.69
N VAL A 178 -8.66 -5.71 -1.39
CA VAL A 178 -7.66 -4.96 -0.62
C VAL A 178 -6.74 -5.88 0.16
N VAL A 179 -5.48 -5.43 0.29
CA VAL A 179 -4.48 -6.00 1.20
C VAL A 179 -3.97 -4.84 2.05
N GLN A 180 -4.07 -4.98 3.36
CA GLN A 180 -3.72 -3.90 4.29
C GLN A 180 -2.53 -4.32 5.15
N GLY A 181 -1.53 -3.45 5.20
CA GLY A 181 -0.30 -3.70 5.93
C GLY A 181 -0.06 -2.66 7.01
N LEU A 182 0.44 -3.14 8.15
CA LEU A 182 0.83 -2.32 9.29
C LEU A 182 2.30 -1.95 9.17
N SER A 183 2.62 -0.67 9.23
CA SER A 183 4.01 -0.21 9.23
C SER A 183 4.73 -0.70 10.48
N LEU A 184 5.89 -1.29 10.29
CA LEU A 184 6.75 -1.76 11.38
C LEU A 184 7.75 -0.69 11.83
N ILE A 185 7.70 0.51 11.21
CA ILE A 185 8.49 1.66 11.60
C ILE A 185 7.62 2.57 12.47
N HIS A 186 8.05 2.76 13.70
CA HIS A 186 7.34 3.58 14.67
C HIS A 186 7.95 4.97 14.79
N ILE A 187 7.17 5.88 15.37
CA ILE A 187 7.57 7.26 15.62
C ILE A 187 8.83 7.38 16.48
N SER A 188 9.19 6.32 17.21
CA SER A 188 10.42 6.26 18.01
C SER A 188 11.71 6.12 17.18
N GLU A 189 11.63 5.91 15.86
CA GLU A 189 12.79 5.79 14.99
C GLU A 189 13.76 6.99 15.09
N PRO A 190 13.27 8.23 15.12
CA PRO A 190 14.16 9.37 15.30
C PRO A 190 15.00 9.29 16.56
N THR A 191 14.47 8.73 17.63
CA THR A 191 15.20 8.56 18.91
C THR A 191 16.34 7.56 18.75
N ARG A 192 16.13 6.44 18.07
CA ARG A 192 17.20 5.48 17.78
C ARG A 192 18.29 6.08 16.92
N GLN A 193 17.90 6.93 15.99
CA GLN A 193 18.85 7.60 15.13
C GLN A 193 19.74 8.57 15.92
N ALA A 194 19.19 9.22 16.93
CA ALA A 194 19.98 10.04 17.84
C ALA A 194 20.97 9.21 18.63
N ASP A 195 20.61 7.98 19.01
CA ASP A 195 21.49 7.07 19.72
C ASP A 195 22.67 6.59 18.88
N ILE A 196 22.53 6.56 17.57
CA ILE A 196 23.59 6.15 16.64
C ILE A 196 24.64 7.23 16.44
N SER A 197 24.33 8.46 16.76
CA SER A 197 25.21 9.59 16.52
C SER A 197 26.38 9.70 17.52
N TYR A 198 26.49 8.78 18.46
CA TYR A 198 27.62 8.70 19.37
C TYR A 198 28.84 8.11 18.70
#